data_93cc91c75e0cb1872bb5fdc191056791
#
_entry.id   93cc91c75e0cb1872bb5fdc191056791
#
_cell.length_a   1.000
_cell.length_b   1.000
_cell.length_c   1.000
_cell.angle_alpha   90.00
_cell.angle_beta   90.00
_cell.angle_gamma   90.00
#
_symmetry.space_group_name_H-M   'P 1'
#
loop_
_entity.id
_entity.type
_entity.pdbx_description
1 polymer ?
#
loop_
_entity_poly.entity_id
_entity_poly.type
_entity_poly.pdbx_seq_one_letter_code
_entity_poly.pdbx_strand_id
1 'polypeptide(L)'
;MSTFSPVEYDNPLAERGVLYSTPGGLLRTAERFVPGIGKKTRKIEGYPLVYEYLEQLANDVINKKKPAYQLIDCLNCEKGCNCGAGTVNQEMPLDELEGYVEERMKNRVAAWMLLRLTSIRWFRSPKK
;
A
#
# COMPACT_ATOMS: atom_id res chain seq x y z
N MET A 1 4.86 -33.80 -0.10
CA MET A 1 4.72 -32.32 -0.19
C MET A 1 3.45 -32.03 -0.96
N SER A 2 2.44 -31.44 -0.34
CA SER A 2 1.24 -30.99 -1.05
C SER A 2 1.60 -29.76 -1.86
N THR A 3 1.50 -29.85 -3.18
CA THR A 3 1.67 -28.70 -4.08
C THR A 3 0.41 -27.85 -4.00
N PHE A 4 0.46 -26.73 -3.29
CA PHE A 4 -0.59 -25.73 -3.34
C PHE A 4 -0.54 -25.03 -4.69
N SER A 5 -1.65 -25.07 -5.42
CA SER A 5 -1.80 -24.21 -6.61
C SER A 5 -2.00 -22.78 -6.17
N PRO A 6 -1.30 -21.79 -6.76
CA PRO A 6 -1.57 -20.38 -6.50
C PRO A 6 -3.01 -20.07 -6.84
N VAL A 7 -3.72 -19.42 -5.93
CA VAL A 7 -5.07 -18.91 -6.15
C VAL A 7 -5.07 -17.39 -6.10
N GLU A 8 -5.94 -16.77 -6.89
CA GLU A 8 -6.15 -15.34 -6.82
C GLU A 8 -6.85 -14.94 -5.52
N TYR A 9 -6.60 -13.70 -5.07
CA TYR A 9 -7.32 -13.17 -3.94
C TYR A 9 -8.81 -13.02 -4.23
N ASP A 10 -9.62 -13.22 -3.21
CA ASP A 10 -11.06 -13.02 -3.26
C ASP A 10 -11.44 -11.57 -3.54
N ASN A 11 -12.70 -11.36 -3.95
CA ASN A 11 -13.26 -10.04 -4.14
C ASN A 11 -13.51 -9.30 -2.80
N PRO A 12 -13.43 -7.97 -2.80
CA PRO A 12 -13.11 -7.10 -3.94
C PRO A 12 -11.61 -7.04 -4.26
N LEU A 13 -11.30 -6.72 -5.52
CA LEU A 13 -9.91 -6.54 -5.96
C LEU A 13 -9.26 -5.39 -5.20
N ALA A 14 -8.07 -5.63 -4.66
CA ALA A 14 -7.36 -4.68 -3.81
C ALA A 14 -6.91 -3.38 -4.54
N GLU A 15 -6.90 -3.38 -5.88
CA GLU A 15 -6.40 -2.26 -6.70
C GLU A 15 -5.03 -1.76 -6.19
N ARG A 16 -4.97 -0.50 -5.74
CA ARG A 16 -3.76 0.09 -5.17
C ARG A 16 -3.40 -0.41 -3.78
N GLY A 17 -4.32 -1.09 -3.11
CA GLY A 17 -4.07 -1.69 -1.80
C GLY A 17 -2.89 -2.67 -1.80
N VAL A 18 -2.55 -3.25 -2.95
CA VAL A 18 -1.35 -4.10 -3.10
C VAL A 18 -0.04 -3.35 -2.81
N LEU A 19 -0.03 -2.01 -2.90
CA LEU A 19 1.15 -1.20 -2.62
C LEU A 19 1.42 -1.00 -1.12
N TYR A 20 0.44 -1.22 -0.25
CA TYR A 20 0.59 -0.93 1.20
C TYR A 20 1.65 -1.76 1.89
N SER A 21 2.03 -2.88 1.31
CA SER A 21 3.11 -3.72 1.79
C SER A 21 4.52 -3.24 1.39
N THR A 22 4.62 -2.21 0.55
CA THR A 22 5.89 -1.61 0.11
C THR A 22 6.14 -0.27 0.79
N PRO A 23 7.41 0.11 1.02
CA PRO A 23 7.78 1.43 1.52
C PRO A 23 7.19 2.55 0.65
N GLY A 24 6.49 3.49 1.26
CA GLY A 24 5.84 4.59 0.54
C GLY A 24 4.54 4.24 -0.17
N GLY A 25 4.01 3.03 -0.01
CA GLY A 25 2.79 2.58 -0.68
C GLY A 25 1.53 3.32 -0.21
N LEU A 26 1.44 3.64 1.07
CA LEU A 26 0.36 4.47 1.60
C LEU A 26 0.43 5.89 1.04
N LEU A 27 1.61 6.51 1.03
CA LEU A 27 1.82 7.84 0.45
C LEU A 27 1.38 7.89 -1.02
N ARG A 28 1.80 6.94 -1.83
CA ARG A 28 1.46 6.85 -3.26
C ARG A 28 -0.06 6.73 -3.49
N THR A 29 -0.76 6.11 -2.57
CA THR A 29 -2.22 6.02 -2.61
C THR A 29 -2.86 7.32 -2.15
N ALA A 30 -2.38 7.92 -1.05
CA ALA A 30 -2.89 9.19 -0.53
C ALA A 30 -2.71 10.35 -1.51
N GLU A 31 -1.58 10.40 -2.24
CA GLU A 31 -1.29 11.43 -3.25
C GLU A 31 -2.35 11.51 -4.36
N ARG A 32 -3.03 10.39 -4.64
CA ARG A 32 -4.14 10.35 -5.60
C ARG A 32 -5.35 11.17 -5.15
N PHE A 33 -5.60 11.18 -3.85
CA PHE A 33 -6.78 11.85 -3.27
C PHE A 33 -6.46 13.24 -2.77
N VAL A 34 -5.22 13.46 -2.33
CA VAL A 34 -4.73 14.73 -1.78
C VAL A 34 -3.42 15.07 -2.48
N PRO A 35 -3.45 15.67 -3.68
CA PRO A 35 -2.26 16.07 -4.39
C PRO A 35 -1.34 16.97 -3.55
N GLY A 36 -0.05 16.66 -3.52
CA GLY A 36 0.96 17.39 -2.75
C GLY A 36 1.07 16.97 -1.28
N ILE A 37 0.34 15.93 -0.83
CA ILE A 37 0.44 15.41 0.53
C ILE A 37 1.86 14.91 0.84
N GLY A 38 2.62 14.49 -0.16
CA GLY A 38 4.00 14.03 -0.01
C GLY A 38 4.91 15.04 0.69
N LYS A 39 4.71 16.35 0.47
CA LYS A 39 5.45 17.40 1.18
C LYS A 39 5.12 17.49 2.67
N LYS A 40 4.03 16.87 3.08
CA LYS A 40 3.52 16.86 4.45
C LYS A 40 3.47 15.44 5.02
N THR A 41 4.22 14.52 4.42
CA THR A 41 4.28 13.12 4.83
C THR A 41 5.65 12.80 5.39
N ARG A 42 5.67 12.12 6.54
CA ARG A 42 6.86 11.44 7.05
C ARG A 42 6.81 10.00 6.61
N LYS A 43 7.84 9.56 5.89
CA LYS A 43 8.09 8.13 5.65
C LYS A 43 9.11 7.63 6.65
N ILE A 44 8.86 6.47 7.24
CA ILE A 44 9.76 5.85 8.19
C ILE A 44 9.53 4.34 8.21
N GLU A 45 10.60 3.58 8.10
CA GLU A 45 10.58 2.12 8.11
C GLU A 45 11.62 1.57 9.10
N GLY A 46 11.37 0.36 9.56
CA GLY A 46 12.30 -0.41 10.37
C GLY A 46 12.16 -0.23 11.88
N TYR A 47 12.40 -1.35 12.58
CA TYR A 47 12.54 -1.38 14.04
C TYR A 47 13.99 -1.03 14.42
N PRO A 48 14.26 -0.22 15.44
CA PRO A 48 13.31 0.40 16.38
C PRO A 48 12.78 1.79 15.94
N LEU A 49 13.31 2.36 14.86
CA LEU A 49 13.11 3.75 14.46
C LEU A 49 11.63 4.17 14.38
N VAL A 50 10.77 3.29 13.87
CA VAL A 50 9.33 3.56 13.76
C VAL A 50 8.72 3.79 15.15
N TYR A 51 9.07 2.94 16.12
CA TYR A 51 8.50 3.02 17.47
C TYR A 51 9.01 4.25 18.21
N GLU A 52 10.30 4.54 18.14
CA GLU A 52 10.89 5.74 18.73
C GLU A 52 10.22 7.02 18.18
N TYR A 53 10.01 7.07 16.88
CA TYR A 53 9.33 8.20 16.25
C TYR A 53 7.87 8.32 16.68
N LEU A 54 7.12 7.22 16.73
CA LEU A 54 5.72 7.23 17.13
C LEU A 54 5.56 7.59 18.61
N GLU A 55 6.47 7.16 19.48
CA GLU A 55 6.49 7.54 20.89
C GLU A 55 6.76 9.04 21.06
N GLN A 56 7.75 9.58 20.35
CA GLN A 56 8.00 11.02 20.33
C GLN A 56 6.80 11.81 19.82
N LEU A 57 6.18 11.35 18.73
CA LEU A 57 4.98 12.00 18.19
C LEU A 57 3.83 11.98 19.19
N ALA A 58 3.59 10.86 19.87
CA ALA A 58 2.57 10.76 20.91
C ALA A 58 2.82 11.76 22.05
N ASN A 59 4.06 11.86 22.53
CA ASN A 59 4.46 12.83 23.55
C ASN A 59 4.27 14.28 23.09
N ASP A 60 4.58 14.59 21.83
CA ASP A 60 4.38 15.92 21.27
C ASP A 60 2.88 16.28 21.21
N VAL A 61 2.03 15.33 20.80
CA VAL A 61 0.56 15.53 20.77
C VAL A 61 0.00 15.72 22.17
N ILE A 62 0.42 14.92 23.15
CA ILE A 62 0.02 15.07 24.57
C ILE A 62 0.39 16.46 25.09
N ASN A 63 1.57 16.96 24.73
CA ASN A 63 2.05 18.29 25.09
C ASN A 63 1.49 19.42 24.20
N LYS A 64 0.45 19.12 23.41
CA LYS A 64 -0.23 20.08 22.52
C LYS A 64 0.69 20.75 21.48
N LYS A 65 1.78 20.13 21.14
CA LYS A 65 2.62 20.56 20.02
C LYS A 65 1.94 20.17 18.70
N LYS A 66 1.98 21.09 17.75
CA LYS A 66 1.43 20.81 16.42
C LYS A 66 2.34 19.83 15.67
N PRO A 67 1.82 18.69 15.17
CA PRO A 67 2.59 17.76 14.36
C PRO A 67 3.16 18.44 13.10
N ALA A 68 4.41 18.13 12.78
CA ALA A 68 5.07 18.66 11.59
C ALA A 68 4.49 18.07 10.29
N TYR A 69 4.00 16.84 10.37
CA TYR A 69 3.46 16.09 9.23
C TYR A 69 1.97 15.81 9.41
N GLN A 70 1.26 15.68 8.30
CA GLN A 70 -0.16 15.37 8.25
C GLN A 70 -0.43 13.89 8.01
N LEU A 71 0.55 13.20 7.41
CA LEU A 71 0.51 11.77 7.13
C LEU A 71 1.80 11.14 7.61
N ILE A 72 1.67 9.99 8.26
CA ILE A 72 2.80 9.13 8.63
C ILE A 72 2.66 7.83 7.84
N ASP A 73 3.55 7.62 6.90
CA ASP A 73 3.66 6.38 6.14
C ASP A 73 4.76 5.54 6.78
N CYS A 74 4.37 4.54 7.55
CA CYS A 74 5.31 3.75 8.35
C CYS A 74 5.11 2.25 8.16
N LEU A 75 6.22 1.52 8.13
CA LEU A 75 6.27 0.06 8.10
C LEU A 75 7.25 -0.45 9.16
N ASN A 76 6.88 -1.53 9.85
CA ASN A 76 7.74 -2.16 10.84
C ASN A 76 9.00 -2.79 10.25
N CYS A 77 8.93 -3.26 9.01
CA CYS A 77 10.03 -3.91 8.29
C CYS A 77 10.68 -2.92 7.32
N GLU A 78 12.01 -2.83 7.31
CA GLU A 78 12.78 -1.93 6.42
C GLU A 78 12.50 -2.17 4.93
N LYS A 79 12.37 -3.45 4.55
CA LYS A 79 12.06 -3.86 3.17
C LYS A 79 10.55 -3.96 2.89
N GLY A 80 9.71 -3.46 3.80
CA GLY A 80 8.27 -3.64 3.73
C GLY A 80 7.78 -5.03 4.13
N CYS A 81 6.46 -5.23 4.12
CA CYS A 81 5.85 -6.48 4.58
C CYS A 81 6.11 -7.66 3.63
N ASN A 82 6.46 -7.40 2.39
CA ASN A 82 6.70 -8.44 1.37
C ASN A 82 7.98 -9.26 1.64
N CYS A 83 8.92 -8.74 2.44
CA CYS A 83 10.11 -9.43 2.93
C CYS A 83 10.01 -9.80 4.42
N GLY A 84 8.81 -9.78 5.00
CA GLY A 84 8.61 -10.10 6.41
C GLY A 84 8.93 -11.56 6.75
N ALA A 85 9.09 -11.83 8.04
CA ALA A 85 9.52 -13.13 8.56
C ALA A 85 8.61 -14.31 8.15
N GLY A 86 7.35 -14.05 7.79
CA GLY A 86 6.40 -15.07 7.32
C GLY A 86 6.35 -15.25 5.80
N THR A 87 7.24 -14.59 5.04
CA THR A 87 7.25 -14.67 3.58
C THR A 87 8.39 -15.55 3.06
N VAL A 88 8.24 -16.02 1.83
CA VAL A 88 9.29 -16.80 1.13
C VAL A 88 10.32 -15.90 0.43
N ASN A 89 10.15 -14.59 0.49
CA ASN A 89 10.90 -13.60 -0.29
C ASN A 89 12.05 -12.92 0.49
N GLN A 90 12.43 -13.46 1.65
CA GLN A 90 13.40 -12.84 2.56
C GLN A 90 14.76 -12.55 1.91
N GLU A 91 15.21 -13.47 1.04
CA GLU A 91 16.50 -13.39 0.34
C GLU A 91 16.41 -12.64 -1.01
N MET A 92 15.20 -12.24 -1.42
CA MET A 92 15.00 -11.58 -2.71
C MET A 92 15.53 -10.14 -2.67
N PRO A 93 16.23 -9.68 -3.71
CA PRO A 93 16.60 -8.27 -3.84
C PRO A 93 15.37 -7.36 -3.80
N LEU A 94 15.47 -6.24 -3.08
CA LEU A 94 14.35 -5.33 -2.86
C LEU A 94 13.77 -4.79 -4.16
N ASP A 95 14.64 -4.37 -5.09
CA ASP A 95 14.22 -3.81 -6.38
C ASP A 95 13.44 -4.83 -7.23
N GLU A 96 13.82 -6.11 -7.18
CA GLU A 96 13.11 -7.19 -7.87
C GLU A 96 11.73 -7.41 -7.25
N LEU A 97 11.66 -7.45 -5.93
CA LEU A 97 10.41 -7.62 -5.20
C LEU A 97 9.45 -6.45 -5.44
N GLU A 98 9.94 -5.23 -5.40
CA GLU A 98 9.14 -4.04 -5.73
C GLU A 98 8.66 -4.08 -7.17
N GLY A 99 9.46 -4.57 -8.11
CA GLY A 99 9.08 -4.79 -9.50
C GLY A 99 7.85 -5.70 -9.63
N TYR A 100 7.82 -6.82 -8.91
CA TYR A 100 6.66 -7.73 -8.88
C TYR A 100 5.41 -7.07 -8.29
N VAL A 101 5.56 -6.29 -7.23
CA VAL A 101 4.43 -5.58 -6.62
C VAL A 101 3.87 -4.51 -7.56
N GLU A 102 4.74 -3.78 -8.26
CA GLU A 102 4.35 -2.80 -9.28
C GLU A 102 3.59 -3.44 -10.46
N GLU A 103 4.10 -4.55 -10.97
CA GLU A 103 3.43 -5.30 -12.04
C GLU A 103 2.06 -5.78 -11.60
N ARG A 104 1.97 -6.35 -10.41
CA ARG A 104 0.72 -6.77 -9.82
C ARG A 104 -0.28 -5.61 -9.67
N MET A 105 0.16 -4.45 -9.21
CA MET A 105 -0.66 -3.25 -9.11
C MET A 105 -1.21 -2.84 -10.48
N LYS A 106 -0.36 -2.79 -11.51
CA LYS A 106 -0.77 -2.44 -12.89
C LYS A 106 -1.84 -3.38 -13.40
N ASN A 107 -1.66 -4.69 -13.19
CA ASN A 107 -2.62 -5.71 -13.61
C ASN A 107 -3.96 -5.56 -12.89
N ARG A 108 -3.96 -5.24 -11.60
CA ARG A 108 -5.19 -5.03 -10.80
C ARG A 108 -5.91 -3.74 -11.17
N VAL A 109 -5.20 -2.66 -11.44
CA VAL A 109 -5.79 -1.41 -11.92
C VAL A 109 -6.45 -1.62 -13.28
N ALA A 110 -5.80 -2.31 -14.20
CA ALA A 110 -6.38 -2.65 -15.51
C ALA A 110 -7.65 -3.49 -15.39
N ALA A 111 -7.63 -4.54 -14.57
CA ALA A 111 -8.81 -5.39 -14.32
C ALA A 111 -9.98 -4.59 -13.71
N TRP A 112 -9.71 -3.70 -12.77
CA TRP A 112 -10.72 -2.85 -12.14
C TRP A 112 -11.36 -1.86 -13.12
N MET A 113 -10.55 -1.26 -14.01
CA MET A 113 -11.05 -0.40 -15.09
C MET A 113 -11.96 -1.15 -16.06
N LEU A 114 -11.60 -2.37 -16.43
CA LEU A 114 -12.43 -3.22 -17.30
C LEU A 114 -13.77 -3.55 -16.63
N LEU A 115 -13.78 -3.91 -15.35
CA LEU A 115 -15.02 -4.18 -14.61
C LEU A 115 -15.93 -2.96 -14.53
N ARG A 116 -15.39 -1.77 -14.33
CA ARG A 116 -16.18 -0.53 -14.35
C ARG A 116 -16.78 -0.23 -15.71
N LEU A 117 -16.04 -0.43 -16.79
CA LEU A 117 -16.52 -0.20 -18.15
C LEU A 117 -17.67 -1.17 -18.50
N THR A 118 -17.58 -2.42 -18.06
CA THR A 118 -18.64 -3.41 -18.28
C THR A 118 -19.88 -3.13 -17.43
N SER A 119 -19.73 -2.72 -16.17
CA SER A 119 -20.87 -2.38 -15.30
C SER A 119 -21.64 -1.14 -15.78
N ILE A 120 -20.98 -0.14 -16.34
CA ILE A 120 -21.62 1.04 -16.93
C ILE A 120 -22.47 0.65 -18.17
N ARG A 121 -22.07 -0.39 -18.90
CA ARG A 121 -22.82 -0.88 -20.07
C ARG A 121 -24.15 -1.53 -19.68
N TRP A 122 -24.24 -2.16 -18.52
CA TRP A 122 -25.48 -2.77 -18.01
C TRP A 122 -26.53 -1.74 -17.59
N PHE A 123 -26.13 -0.59 -17.07
CA PHE A 123 -27.06 0.49 -16.68
C PHE A 123 -27.59 1.32 -17.86
N ARG A 124 -27.05 1.14 -19.07
CA ARG A 124 -27.51 1.83 -20.30
C ARG A 124 -28.40 0.99 -21.20
N SER A 125 -29.07 -0.04 -20.71
CA SER A 125 -30.09 -0.72 -21.47
C SER A 125 -31.33 0.18 -21.59
N PRO A 126 -31.77 0.57 -22.79
CA PRO A 126 -32.94 1.44 -22.93
C PRO A 126 -34.15 0.70 -22.43
N LYS A 127 -34.89 1.29 -21.52
CA LYS A 127 -36.25 0.86 -21.20
C LYS A 127 -37.09 1.03 -22.48
N LYS A 128 -37.55 -0.08 -23.01
CA LYS A 128 -38.63 -0.09 -24.01
C LYS A 128 -39.96 0.21 -23.34
#